data_dab21f7eb08d8e9127c4e5d946d910ab
#
_entry.id   dab21f7eb08d8e9127c4e5d946d910ab
#
_cell.length_a   1.000
_cell.length_b   1.000
_cell.length_c   1.000
_cell.angle_alpha   90.00
_cell.angle_beta   90.00
_cell.angle_gamma   90.00
#
_symmetry.space_group_name_H-M   'P 1'
#
loop_
_entity.id
_entity.type
_entity.pdbx_description
1 polymer ?
#
loop_
_entity_poly.entity_id
_entity_poly.type
_entity_poly.pdbx_seq_one_letter_code
_entity_poly.pdbx_strand_id
1 'polypeptide(L)'
;MISNCGYLAFFLRAIPHSFFIFATRRKQLNLTDKKIAIIGLGYVGLPLAVEFGKKYTTLGFDISQNRIDELLKGKDSTLEVEPADLKLADKLSFSTNLEDIKKCTVYIITVPTPIDKNKRPDLTPLEKSSESISKVLK
;
A
#
# COMPACT_ATOMS: atom_id res chain seq x y z
N MET A 1 20.79 -23.47 11.87
CA MET A 1 20.05 -22.95 10.68
C MET A 1 18.60 -22.87 11.08
N ILE A 2 18.14 -21.74 11.54
CA ILE A 2 16.75 -21.53 11.99
C ILE A 2 16.13 -20.49 11.06
N SER A 3 15.14 -20.95 10.33
CA SER A 3 14.41 -20.24 9.29
C SER A 3 13.67 -19.03 9.85
N ASN A 4 13.98 -17.85 9.34
CA ASN A 4 13.30 -16.57 9.59
C ASN A 4 11.90 -16.52 8.94
N CYS A 5 11.04 -17.49 9.23
CA CYS A 5 9.66 -17.51 8.72
C CYS A 5 8.63 -16.93 9.72
N GLY A 6 9.10 -16.44 10.89
CA GLY A 6 8.20 -16.09 12.00
C GLY A 6 7.60 -14.66 11.96
N TYR A 7 8.17 -13.74 11.22
CA TYR A 7 7.76 -12.33 11.32
C TYR A 7 6.60 -11.94 10.39
N LEU A 8 6.39 -12.66 9.31
CA LEU A 8 5.28 -12.35 8.38
C LEU A 8 3.92 -12.84 8.90
N ALA A 9 3.92 -13.91 9.71
CA ALA A 9 2.69 -14.48 10.26
C ALA A 9 2.09 -13.65 11.41
N PHE A 10 2.87 -12.80 12.09
CA PHE A 10 2.37 -12.01 13.22
C PHE A 10 1.56 -10.78 12.77
N PHE A 11 1.87 -10.22 11.60
CA PHE A 11 1.16 -9.05 11.07
C PHE A 11 -0.21 -9.40 10.47
N LEU A 12 -0.39 -10.64 9.99
CA LEU A 12 -1.67 -11.09 9.42
C LEU A 12 -2.79 -11.28 10.45
N ARG A 13 -2.47 -11.30 11.76
CA ARG A 13 -3.46 -11.58 12.82
C ARG A 13 -4.20 -10.36 13.32
N ALA A 14 -3.78 -9.15 12.97
CA ALA A 14 -4.32 -7.89 13.50
C ALA A 14 -5.24 -7.14 12.53
N ILE A 15 -5.47 -7.62 11.29
CA ILE A 15 -6.30 -6.92 10.31
C ILE A 15 -7.54 -7.76 9.99
N PRO A 16 -8.71 -7.41 10.53
CA PRO A 16 -9.96 -8.09 10.17
C PRO A 16 -10.40 -7.67 8.76
N HIS A 17 -10.53 -8.64 7.88
CA HIS A 17 -11.31 -8.61 6.64
C HIS A 17 -10.89 -7.67 5.49
N SER A 18 -9.60 -7.42 5.28
CA SER A 18 -9.13 -6.80 4.04
C SER A 18 -8.44 -7.84 3.16
N PHE A 19 -8.94 -8.02 1.95
CA PHE A 19 -8.46 -8.99 0.97
C PHE A 19 -7.09 -8.56 0.43
N PHE A 20 -6.04 -9.38 0.67
CA PHE A 20 -4.73 -9.21 0.05
C PHE A 20 -4.59 -10.16 -1.13
N ILE A 21 -4.36 -9.63 -2.33
CA ILE A 21 -3.91 -10.44 -3.46
C ILE A 21 -2.40 -10.36 -3.54
N PHE A 22 -1.73 -11.48 -3.24
CA PHE A 22 -0.29 -11.61 -3.34
C PHE A 22 0.04 -12.44 -4.58
N ALA A 23 0.60 -11.82 -5.59
CA ALA A 23 1.14 -12.54 -6.75
C ALA A 23 2.64 -12.74 -6.57
N THR A 24 3.07 -13.94 -6.21
CA THR A 24 4.49 -14.28 -6.08
C THR A 24 4.91 -15.35 -7.08
N ARG A 25 5.94 -15.05 -7.87
CA ARG A 25 6.77 -16.06 -8.52
C ARG A 25 7.74 -16.63 -7.49
N ARG A 26 7.83 -17.96 -7.38
CA ARG A 26 8.70 -18.66 -6.41
C ARG A 26 10.21 -18.33 -6.60
N LYS A 27 10.62 -17.18 -6.10
CA LYS A 27 12.01 -16.89 -5.75
C LYS A 27 11.94 -16.16 -4.41
N GLN A 28 12.83 -16.51 -3.48
CA GLN A 28 12.91 -15.86 -2.18
C GLN A 28 12.88 -14.34 -2.41
N LEU A 29 11.81 -13.68 -1.96
CA LEU A 29 11.57 -12.27 -2.24
C LEU A 29 12.52 -11.45 -1.36
N ASN A 30 13.68 -11.14 -1.89
CA ASN A 30 14.54 -10.14 -1.25
C ASN A 30 13.94 -8.76 -1.56
N LEU A 31 13.38 -8.11 -0.57
CA LEU A 31 12.74 -6.80 -0.70
C LEU A 31 13.73 -5.64 -0.62
N THR A 32 15.00 -5.90 -0.30
CA THR A 32 15.99 -4.84 -0.09
C THR A 32 16.23 -3.99 -1.34
N ASP A 33 16.20 -4.61 -2.53
CA ASP A 33 16.40 -3.94 -3.81
C ASP A 33 15.08 -3.69 -4.57
N LYS A 34 13.94 -3.90 -3.91
CA LYS A 34 12.62 -3.75 -4.54
C LYS A 34 11.99 -2.42 -4.16
N LYS A 35 11.30 -1.83 -5.14
CA LYS A 35 10.43 -0.68 -4.91
C LYS A 35 9.02 -1.19 -4.73
N ILE A 36 8.38 -0.80 -3.63
CA ILE A 36 7.03 -1.23 -3.26
C ILE A 36 6.07 -0.09 -3.58
N ALA A 37 4.98 -0.38 -4.27
CA ALA A 37 3.86 0.55 -4.43
C ALA A 37 2.69 0.12 -3.57
N ILE A 38 2.18 1.03 -2.74
CA ILE A 38 0.93 0.87 -1.99
C ILE A 38 -0.13 1.72 -2.68
N ILE A 39 -1.19 1.08 -3.16
CA ILE A 39 -2.24 1.70 -3.97
C ILE A 39 -3.49 1.93 -3.12
N GLY A 40 -3.79 3.20 -2.86
CA GLY A 40 -4.82 3.65 -1.93
C GLY A 40 -4.24 3.92 -0.55
N LEU A 41 -4.31 5.18 -0.10
CA LEU A 41 -3.71 5.66 1.15
C LEU A 41 -4.80 6.01 2.18
N GLY A 42 -5.77 5.12 2.31
CA GLY A 42 -6.80 5.19 3.35
C GLY A 42 -6.34 4.53 4.67
N TYR A 43 -7.33 4.06 5.46
CA TYR A 43 -7.12 3.45 6.79
C TYR A 43 -6.16 2.27 6.83
N VAL A 44 -6.07 1.51 5.75
CA VAL A 44 -5.18 0.33 5.66
C VAL A 44 -3.87 0.68 4.95
N GLY A 45 -3.98 1.43 3.86
CA GLY A 45 -2.84 1.67 2.97
C GLY A 45 -1.79 2.60 3.57
N LEU A 46 -2.22 3.66 4.27
CA LEU A 46 -1.27 4.60 4.84
C LEU A 46 -0.41 3.99 5.95
N PRO A 47 -0.96 3.33 7.00
CA PRO A 47 -0.14 2.67 8.01
C PRO A 47 0.83 1.65 7.41
N LEU A 48 0.36 0.89 6.42
CA LEU A 48 1.19 -0.08 5.73
C LEU A 48 2.34 0.60 4.95
N ALA A 49 2.05 1.70 4.23
CA ALA A 49 3.05 2.47 3.50
C ALA A 49 4.12 3.05 4.43
N VAL A 50 3.73 3.54 5.59
CA VAL A 50 4.64 4.08 6.61
C VAL A 50 5.56 2.97 7.13
N GLU A 51 5.02 1.83 7.53
CA GLU A 51 5.84 0.73 8.04
C GLU A 51 6.82 0.17 6.99
N PHE A 52 6.38 0.03 5.74
CA PHE A 52 7.29 -0.32 4.65
C PHE A 52 8.31 0.79 4.40
N GLY A 53 7.90 2.05 4.42
CA GLY A 53 8.76 3.21 4.18
C GLY A 53 9.86 3.44 5.21
N LYS A 54 9.72 2.89 6.41
CA LYS A 54 10.80 2.86 7.42
C LYS A 54 11.96 1.92 7.01
N LYS A 55 11.71 0.93 6.15
CA LYS A 55 12.67 -0.13 5.82
C LYS A 55 13.02 -0.19 4.33
N TYR A 56 12.04 0.00 3.46
CA TYR A 56 12.13 -0.23 2.02
C TYR A 56 11.74 1.00 1.21
N THR A 57 12.29 1.16 0.01
CA THR A 57 11.85 2.20 -0.92
C THR A 57 10.38 1.97 -1.27
N THR A 58 9.50 2.84 -0.79
CA THR A 58 8.06 2.69 -0.89
C THR A 58 7.45 3.91 -1.57
N LEU A 59 6.52 3.67 -2.48
CA LEU A 59 5.69 4.68 -3.12
C LEU A 59 4.25 4.49 -2.65
N GLY A 60 3.72 5.46 -1.94
CA GLY A 60 2.29 5.58 -1.65
C GLY A 60 1.61 6.28 -2.82
N PHE A 61 0.67 5.60 -3.44
CA PHE A 61 -0.13 6.13 -4.54
C PHE A 61 -1.59 6.29 -4.13
N ASP A 62 -2.15 7.46 -4.41
CA ASP A 62 -3.59 7.70 -4.27
C ASP A 62 -4.06 8.54 -5.45
N ILE A 63 -5.31 8.34 -5.88
CA ILE A 63 -5.93 9.13 -6.95
C ILE A 63 -6.31 10.54 -6.48
N SER A 64 -6.45 10.74 -5.17
CA SER A 64 -6.82 12.01 -4.57
C SER A 64 -5.61 12.91 -4.37
N GLN A 65 -5.52 13.98 -5.14
CA GLN A 65 -4.48 15.01 -4.95
C GLN A 65 -4.54 15.62 -3.56
N ASN A 66 -5.74 15.88 -3.03
CA ASN A 66 -5.91 16.42 -1.67
C ASN A 66 -5.29 15.51 -0.62
N ARG A 67 -5.45 14.19 -0.78
CA ARG A 67 -4.85 13.20 0.13
C ARG A 67 -3.32 13.26 0.09
N ILE A 68 -2.75 13.33 -1.08
CA ILE A 68 -1.30 13.46 -1.25
C ILE A 68 -0.80 14.77 -0.65
N ASP A 69 -1.49 15.88 -0.88
CA ASP A 69 -1.10 17.20 -0.35
C ASP A 69 -1.15 17.26 1.19
N GLU A 70 -2.11 16.57 1.82
CA GLU A 70 -2.16 16.41 3.27
C GLU A 70 -0.94 15.65 3.79
N LEU A 71 -0.65 14.51 3.20
CA LEU A 71 0.44 13.63 3.62
C LEU A 71 1.81 14.29 3.44
N LEU A 72 2.01 15.04 2.36
CA LEU A 72 3.21 15.84 2.14
C LEU A 72 3.41 16.94 3.20
N LYS A 73 2.32 17.44 3.79
CA LYS A 73 2.34 18.38 4.92
C LYS A 73 2.50 17.68 6.28
N GLY A 74 2.65 16.36 6.28
CA GLY A 74 2.76 15.57 7.50
C GLY A 74 1.45 15.45 8.29
N LYS A 75 0.30 15.59 7.61
CA LYS A 75 -1.03 15.47 8.21
C LYS A 75 -1.74 14.24 7.70
N ASP A 76 -2.43 13.54 8.60
CA ASP A 76 -3.28 12.42 8.28
C ASP A 76 -4.71 12.68 8.77
N SER A 77 -5.63 12.92 7.83
CA SER A 77 -7.05 13.14 8.14
C SER A 77 -7.78 11.86 8.58
N THR A 78 -7.19 10.68 8.34
CA THR A 78 -7.75 9.41 8.82
C THR A 78 -7.38 9.11 10.27
N LEU A 79 -6.43 9.84 10.84
CA LEU A 79 -5.93 9.69 12.22
C LEU A 79 -5.37 8.29 12.53
N GLU A 80 -4.91 7.58 11.50
CA GLU A 80 -4.32 6.24 11.63
C GLU A 80 -2.80 6.29 11.88
N VAL A 81 -2.16 7.40 11.48
CA VAL A 81 -0.70 7.57 11.57
C VAL A 81 -0.37 8.91 12.22
N GLU A 82 0.45 8.84 13.25
CA GLU A 82 0.97 10.04 13.91
C GLU A 82 1.98 10.77 13.02
N PRO A 83 2.05 12.13 13.09
CA PRO A 83 3.02 12.90 12.32
C PRO A 83 4.48 12.49 12.56
N ALA A 84 4.78 11.97 13.75
CA ALA A 84 6.10 11.46 14.10
C ALA A 84 6.45 10.20 13.29
N ASP A 85 5.50 9.29 13.12
CA ASP A 85 5.68 8.06 12.35
C ASP A 85 5.84 8.33 10.85
N LEU A 86 5.09 9.29 10.31
CA LEU A 86 5.27 9.76 8.92
C LEU A 86 6.70 10.28 8.68
N LYS A 87 7.28 10.99 9.65
CA LYS A 87 8.66 11.50 9.56
C LYS A 87 9.71 10.40 9.64
N LEU A 88 9.43 9.30 10.35
CA LEU A 88 10.33 8.15 10.45
C LEU A 88 10.39 7.30 9.18
N ALA A 89 9.40 7.43 8.30
CA ALA A 89 9.34 6.72 7.03
C ALA A 89 10.14 7.45 5.94
N ASP A 90 11.44 7.57 6.14
CA ASP A 90 12.38 8.33 5.29
C ASP A 90 12.48 7.82 3.84
N LYS A 91 12.06 6.56 3.59
CA LYS A 91 12.05 5.94 2.25
C LYS A 91 10.66 5.91 1.62
N LEU A 92 9.68 6.60 2.23
CA LEU A 92 8.33 6.74 1.71
C LEU A 92 8.21 8.00 0.86
N SER A 93 7.67 7.86 -0.33
CA SER A 93 7.27 8.96 -1.21
C SER A 93 5.81 8.84 -1.58
N PHE A 94 5.18 9.94 -1.99
CA PHE A 94 3.78 9.99 -2.37
C PHE A 94 3.61 10.50 -3.80
N SER A 95 2.64 9.96 -4.55
CA SER A 95 2.33 10.41 -5.91
C SER A 95 0.88 10.11 -6.29
N THR A 96 0.34 10.95 -7.18
CA THR A 96 -0.91 10.70 -7.91
C THR A 96 -0.64 10.25 -9.36
N ASN A 97 0.63 10.21 -9.77
CA ASN A 97 0.98 9.91 -11.15
C ASN A 97 1.24 8.40 -11.34
N LEU A 98 0.46 7.76 -12.22
CA LEU A 98 0.62 6.34 -12.58
C LEU A 98 2.01 6.01 -13.16
N GLU A 99 2.67 6.95 -13.81
CA GLU A 99 4.01 6.73 -14.36
C GLU A 99 5.05 6.41 -13.27
N ASP A 100 4.87 6.94 -12.05
CA ASP A 100 5.77 6.66 -10.94
C ASP A 100 5.65 5.23 -10.45
N ILE A 101 4.48 4.62 -10.58
CA ILE A 101 4.23 3.22 -10.24
C ILE A 101 5.04 2.27 -11.15
N LYS A 102 5.30 2.63 -12.40
CA LYS A 102 6.09 1.80 -13.35
C LYS A 102 7.46 1.44 -12.84
N LYS A 103 8.02 2.25 -11.94
CA LYS A 103 9.35 2.05 -11.34
C LYS A 103 9.30 1.03 -10.18
N CYS A 104 8.11 0.62 -9.77
CA CYS A 104 7.92 -0.33 -8.68
C CYS A 104 7.91 -1.77 -9.20
N THR A 105 8.21 -2.70 -8.31
CA THR A 105 8.30 -4.14 -8.63
C THR A 105 7.37 -5.00 -7.79
N VAL A 106 6.84 -4.41 -6.71
CA VAL A 106 5.83 -5.02 -5.85
C VAL A 106 4.66 -4.04 -5.74
N TYR A 107 3.45 -4.53 -5.94
CA TYR A 107 2.23 -3.73 -5.89
C TYR A 107 1.29 -4.32 -4.85
N ILE A 108 0.83 -3.48 -3.92
CA ILE A 108 -0.12 -3.87 -2.88
C ILE A 108 -1.32 -2.94 -3.01
N ILE A 109 -2.48 -3.51 -3.32
CA ILE A 109 -3.71 -2.77 -3.51
C ILE A 109 -4.48 -2.76 -2.18
N THR A 110 -4.78 -1.56 -1.69
CA THR A 110 -5.45 -1.29 -0.41
C THR A 110 -6.62 -0.32 -0.59
N VAL A 111 -7.25 -0.35 -1.75
CA VAL A 111 -8.42 0.48 -2.03
C VAL A 111 -9.64 0.00 -1.24
N PRO A 112 -10.59 0.90 -0.91
CA PRO A 112 -11.79 0.53 -0.18
C PRO A 112 -12.67 -0.39 -1.01
N THR A 113 -13.39 -1.29 -0.31
CA THR A 113 -14.45 -2.14 -0.86
C THR A 113 -15.75 -1.80 -0.14
N PRO A 114 -16.44 -0.71 -0.52
CA PRO A 114 -17.70 -0.32 0.12
C PRO A 114 -18.78 -1.39 -0.13
N ILE A 115 -19.81 -1.36 0.68
CA ILE A 115 -20.98 -2.22 0.48
C ILE A 115 -22.11 -1.43 -0.16
N ASP A 116 -22.86 -2.06 -1.04
CA ASP A 116 -24.07 -1.51 -1.62
C ASP A 116 -25.26 -1.54 -0.60
N LYS A 117 -26.41 -0.96 -0.99
CA LYS A 117 -27.63 -0.98 -0.20
C LYS A 117 -28.17 -2.40 0.11
N ASN A 118 -27.72 -3.40 -0.62
CA ASN A 118 -28.08 -4.82 -0.43
C ASN A 118 -27.01 -5.58 0.39
N LYS A 119 -26.05 -4.85 1.00
CA LYS A 119 -24.91 -5.40 1.75
C LYS A 119 -23.97 -6.28 0.89
N ARG A 120 -23.93 -6.06 -0.42
CA ARG A 120 -22.98 -6.72 -1.32
C ARG A 120 -21.73 -5.86 -1.46
N PRO A 121 -20.51 -6.45 -1.50
CA PRO A 121 -19.30 -5.69 -1.70
C PRO A 121 -19.28 -5.06 -3.10
N ASP A 122 -18.98 -3.77 -3.18
CA ASP A 122 -18.68 -3.09 -4.43
C ASP A 122 -17.18 -3.24 -4.73
N LEU A 123 -16.86 -4.06 -5.72
CA LEU A 123 -15.50 -4.34 -6.15
C LEU A 123 -14.98 -3.35 -7.20
N THR A 124 -15.79 -2.39 -7.63
CA THR A 124 -15.43 -1.42 -8.67
C THR A 124 -14.10 -0.70 -8.39
N PRO A 125 -13.80 -0.24 -7.15
CA PRO A 125 -12.51 0.39 -6.87
C PRO A 125 -11.33 -0.58 -7.06
N LEU A 126 -11.51 -1.85 -6.69
CA LEU A 126 -10.49 -2.89 -6.82
C LEU A 126 -10.24 -3.22 -8.31
N GLU A 127 -11.28 -3.38 -9.11
CA GLU A 127 -11.20 -3.64 -10.54
C GLU A 127 -10.49 -2.49 -11.26
N LYS A 128 -10.93 -1.24 -11.04
CA LYS A 128 -10.33 -0.05 -11.64
C LYS A 128 -8.85 0.13 -11.26
N SER A 129 -8.49 -0.12 -10.01
CA SER A 129 -7.09 -0.03 -9.59
C SER A 129 -6.25 -1.14 -10.22
N SER A 130 -6.77 -2.36 -10.32
CA SER A 130 -6.11 -3.49 -10.97
C SER A 130 -5.91 -3.24 -12.47
N GLU A 131 -6.90 -2.71 -13.17
CA GLU A 131 -6.80 -2.29 -14.57
C GLU A 131 -5.74 -1.20 -14.77
N SER A 132 -5.71 -0.20 -13.88
CA SER A 132 -4.73 0.88 -13.96
C SER A 132 -3.31 0.36 -13.78
N ILE A 133 -3.11 -0.56 -12.84
CA ILE A 133 -1.81 -1.20 -12.61
C ILE A 133 -1.42 -2.08 -13.80
N SER A 134 -2.37 -2.83 -14.38
CA SER A 134 -2.09 -3.73 -15.50
C SER A 134 -1.50 -2.99 -16.71
N LYS A 135 -1.87 -1.73 -16.92
CA LYS A 135 -1.36 -0.87 -18.00
C LYS A 135 0.09 -0.43 -17.78
N VAL A 136 0.57 -0.48 -16.55
CA VAL A 136 1.93 -0.04 -16.18
C VAL A 136 2.85 -1.20 -15.80
N LEU A 137 2.31 -2.41 -15.60
CA LEU A 137 3.09 -3.64 -15.42
C LEU A 137 3.86 -3.97 -16.70
N LYS A 138 5.13 -4.32 -16.53
CA LYS A 138 6.02 -4.83 -17.61
C LYS A 138 6.15 -6.33 -17.53
#